data_c6df35793951b762334e385185cb70dc
#
_entry.id   c6df35793951b762334e385185cb70dc
#
_cell.length_a   1.000
_cell.length_b   1.000
_cell.length_c   1.000
_cell.angle_alpha   90.00
_cell.angle_beta   90.00
_cell.angle_gamma   90.00
#
_symmetry.space_group_name_H-M   'P 1'
#
loop_
_entity.id
_entity.type
_entity.pdbx_description
1 polymer ?
#
loop_
_entity_poly.entity_id
_entity_poly.type
_entity_poly.pdbx_seq_one_letter_code
_entity_poly.pdbx_strand_id
1 'polypeptide(L)'
;GTGFPLDCYMSILGMTGLTAYFGLLDITDPQPGETLVVSAAAGAVGSIVCQIGKIKGCRVIGIAGSDTKCKWLVDELGIDSAINYKSENLRQKLKETCPDGIDIYFENVGGSITEAVLTRMNINGRISLCGLISGYNAESVVPGPAWGNLLIKRIKLKGFIVFDYFKRYMEAYQDITQWLKDDKIKYKNHIIPG
;
A
#
# COMPACT_ATOMS: atom_id res chain seq x y z
N GLY A 1 11.39 6.22 27.89
CA GLY A 1 10.57 6.64 26.73
C GLY A 1 11.38 6.62 25.45
N THR A 2 10.78 6.24 24.34
CA THR A 2 11.46 6.12 23.03
C THR A 2 11.79 7.47 22.39
N GLY A 3 11.37 8.59 22.99
CA GLY A 3 11.67 9.95 22.53
C GLY A 3 10.80 10.47 21.35
N PHE A 4 9.82 9.70 20.89
CA PHE A 4 8.91 10.15 19.82
C PHE A 4 7.68 10.88 20.38
N PRO A 5 7.10 11.84 19.61
CA PRO A 5 5.86 12.52 19.97
C PRO A 5 4.68 11.55 20.08
N LEU A 6 3.64 11.93 20.84
CA LEU A 6 2.46 11.07 21.07
C LEU A 6 1.73 10.70 19.77
N ASP A 7 1.67 11.59 18.81
CA ASP A 7 1.03 11.38 17.53
C ASP A 7 1.70 10.28 16.68
N CYS A 8 3.00 10.02 16.86
CA CYS A 8 3.69 8.85 16.30
C CYS A 8 3.06 7.53 16.78
N TYR A 9 2.74 7.45 18.08
CA TYR A 9 2.16 6.23 18.66
C TYR A 9 0.70 6.02 18.23
N MET A 10 0.00 7.11 17.90
CA MET A 10 -1.36 7.07 17.39
C MET A 10 -1.41 6.78 15.87
N SER A 11 -0.28 6.80 15.18
CA SER A 11 -0.17 6.64 13.73
C SER A 11 0.87 5.57 13.34
N ILE A 12 2.07 6.00 12.95
CA ILE A 12 3.10 5.12 12.35
C ILE A 12 3.64 4.05 13.31
N LEU A 13 3.73 4.32 14.60
CA LEU A 13 4.09 3.34 15.64
C LEU A 13 2.87 2.62 16.23
N GLY A 14 1.68 2.92 15.75
CA GLY A 14 0.42 2.30 16.15
C GLY A 14 -0.16 1.38 15.08
N MET A 15 -1.49 1.28 15.07
CA MET A 15 -2.25 0.36 14.22
C MET A 15 -1.91 0.48 12.74
N THR A 16 -1.77 1.70 12.20
CA THR A 16 -1.53 1.92 10.77
C THR A 16 -0.15 1.45 10.33
N GLY A 17 0.88 1.71 11.15
CA GLY A 17 2.22 1.22 10.86
C GLY A 17 2.35 -0.30 10.97
N LEU A 18 1.75 -0.90 12.00
CA LEU A 18 1.70 -2.35 12.16
C LEU A 18 0.97 -3.02 11.00
N THR A 19 -0.15 -2.44 10.55
CA THR A 19 -0.91 -2.93 9.39
C THR A 19 -0.07 -2.87 8.11
N ALA A 20 0.62 -1.76 7.87
CA ALA A 20 1.51 -1.61 6.72
C ALA A 20 2.67 -2.61 6.76
N TYR A 21 3.30 -2.75 7.91
CA TYR A 21 4.44 -3.64 8.11
C TYR A 21 4.09 -5.10 7.82
N PHE A 22 3.15 -5.67 8.56
CA PHE A 22 2.79 -7.08 8.40
C PHE A 22 2.07 -7.34 7.08
N GLY A 23 1.18 -6.45 6.66
CA GLY A 23 0.47 -6.58 5.40
C GLY A 23 1.39 -6.59 4.19
N LEU A 24 2.49 -5.83 4.21
CA LEU A 24 3.44 -5.88 3.12
C LEU A 24 4.46 -7.01 3.31
N LEU A 25 5.16 -7.03 4.43
CA LEU A 25 6.33 -7.92 4.59
C LEU A 25 5.95 -9.38 4.77
N ASP A 26 4.96 -9.67 5.61
CA ASP A 26 4.59 -11.05 5.95
C ASP A 26 3.69 -11.71 4.89
N ILE A 27 2.87 -10.90 4.21
CA ILE A 27 1.93 -11.42 3.20
C ILE A 27 2.58 -11.55 1.83
N THR A 28 3.42 -10.57 1.43
CA THR A 28 3.91 -10.50 0.06
C THR A 28 5.40 -10.76 -0.09
N ASP A 29 6.17 -10.73 1.00
CA ASP A 29 7.63 -10.95 0.99
C ASP A 29 8.33 -10.22 -0.17
N PRO A 30 8.32 -8.87 -0.15
CA PRO A 30 8.81 -8.06 -1.27
C PRO A 30 10.30 -8.23 -1.48
N GLN A 31 10.70 -8.47 -2.75
CA GLN A 31 12.09 -8.61 -3.14
C GLN A 31 12.60 -7.37 -3.87
N PRO A 32 13.91 -7.03 -3.74
CA PRO A 32 14.49 -5.91 -4.49
C PRO A 32 14.26 -6.03 -5.99
N GLY A 33 13.88 -4.92 -6.64
CA GLY A 33 13.60 -4.86 -8.07
C GLY A 33 12.16 -5.20 -8.46
N GLU A 34 11.35 -5.77 -7.58
CA GLU A 34 9.94 -6.03 -7.85
C GLU A 34 9.12 -4.73 -7.93
N THR A 35 8.07 -4.77 -8.74
CA THR A 35 7.11 -3.66 -8.87
C THR A 35 5.97 -3.82 -7.88
N LEU A 36 5.88 -2.89 -6.94
CA LEU A 36 4.80 -2.75 -5.95
C LEU A 36 3.83 -1.65 -6.37
N VAL A 37 2.55 -1.99 -6.49
CA VAL A 37 1.47 -1.02 -6.63
C VAL A 37 0.67 -0.94 -5.33
N VAL A 38 0.33 0.29 -4.91
CA VAL A 38 -0.42 0.54 -3.66
C VAL A 38 -1.66 1.36 -3.98
N SER A 39 -2.85 0.85 -3.69
CA SER A 39 -4.09 1.62 -3.76
C SER A 39 -4.30 2.46 -2.49
N ALA A 40 -5.01 3.59 -2.59
CA ALA A 40 -5.09 4.61 -1.55
C ALA A 40 -3.71 4.97 -0.95
N ALA A 41 -2.72 5.12 -1.83
CA ALA A 41 -1.31 5.27 -1.47
C ALA A 41 -1.02 6.47 -0.56
N ALA A 42 -1.81 7.55 -0.65
CA ALA A 42 -1.66 8.73 0.21
C ALA A 42 -2.46 8.64 1.52
N GLY A 43 -3.07 7.49 1.81
CA GLY A 43 -3.76 7.21 3.08
C GLY A 43 -2.80 6.83 4.20
N ALA A 44 -3.33 6.69 5.42
CA ALA A 44 -2.54 6.43 6.62
C ALA A 44 -1.71 5.12 6.52
N VAL A 45 -2.31 4.04 6.03
CA VAL A 45 -1.59 2.77 5.81
C VAL A 45 -0.79 2.82 4.51
N GLY A 46 -1.41 3.25 3.40
CA GLY A 46 -0.80 3.22 2.07
C GLY A 46 0.51 4.01 1.97
N SER A 47 0.60 5.17 2.63
CA SER A 47 1.81 6.00 2.62
C SER A 47 3.00 5.33 3.34
N ILE A 48 2.71 4.55 4.37
CA ILE A 48 3.72 3.76 5.08
C ILE A 48 4.15 2.56 4.22
N VAL A 49 3.20 1.85 3.61
CA VAL A 49 3.47 0.73 2.68
C VAL A 49 4.38 1.17 1.54
N CYS A 50 4.10 2.33 0.92
CA CYS A 50 4.93 2.88 -0.14
C CYS A 50 6.39 3.04 0.29
N GLN A 51 6.63 3.60 1.46
CA GLN A 51 7.97 3.82 1.98
C GLN A 51 8.67 2.52 2.38
N ILE A 52 7.97 1.59 3.03
CA ILE A 52 8.53 0.27 3.32
C ILE A 52 8.92 -0.44 2.02
N GLY A 53 8.10 -0.35 0.96
CA GLY A 53 8.43 -0.86 -0.37
C GLY A 53 9.73 -0.28 -0.91
N LYS A 54 9.95 1.04 -0.76
CA LYS A 54 11.22 1.69 -1.14
C LYS A 54 12.39 1.19 -0.30
N ILE A 55 12.22 1.04 1.01
CA ILE A 55 13.25 0.47 1.91
C ILE A 55 13.64 -0.96 1.49
N LYS A 56 12.66 -1.74 1.01
CA LYS A 56 12.90 -3.11 0.51
C LYS A 56 13.43 -3.17 -0.93
N GLY A 57 13.67 -2.00 -1.57
CA GLY A 57 14.23 -1.93 -2.91
C GLY A 57 13.24 -2.16 -4.04
N CYS A 58 11.95 -2.08 -3.78
CA CYS A 58 10.91 -2.17 -4.81
C CYS A 58 10.85 -0.90 -5.66
N ARG A 59 10.41 -1.06 -6.91
CA ARG A 59 9.81 -0.01 -7.69
C ARG A 59 8.39 0.22 -7.21
N VAL A 60 8.06 1.42 -6.69
CA VAL A 60 6.79 1.69 -6.02
C VAL A 60 5.93 2.66 -6.82
N ILE A 61 4.70 2.25 -7.15
CA ILE A 61 3.70 3.07 -7.83
C ILE A 61 2.50 3.25 -6.92
N GLY A 62 2.16 4.51 -6.62
CA GLY A 62 1.01 4.87 -5.80
C GLY A 62 -0.22 5.21 -6.63
N ILE A 63 -1.41 4.76 -6.21
CA ILE A 63 -2.68 5.20 -6.79
C ILE A 63 -3.39 6.07 -5.76
N ALA A 64 -3.70 7.32 -6.14
CA ALA A 64 -4.35 8.31 -5.29
C ALA A 64 -5.43 9.09 -6.03
N GLY A 65 -6.26 9.86 -5.32
CA GLY A 65 -7.45 10.52 -5.89
C GLY A 65 -7.29 12.01 -6.13
N SER A 66 -6.06 12.56 -6.19
CA SER A 66 -5.81 13.94 -6.61
C SER A 66 -4.34 14.16 -6.97
N ASP A 67 -4.08 15.15 -7.83
CA ASP A 67 -2.72 15.49 -8.26
C ASP A 67 -1.84 15.96 -7.10
N THR A 68 -2.41 16.68 -6.14
CA THR A 68 -1.70 17.10 -4.91
C THR A 68 -1.20 15.90 -4.12
N LYS A 69 -2.03 14.85 -3.98
CA LYS A 69 -1.64 13.61 -3.32
C LYS A 69 -0.56 12.86 -4.10
N CYS A 70 -0.71 12.78 -5.43
CA CYS A 70 0.29 12.14 -6.29
C CYS A 70 1.64 12.86 -6.21
N LYS A 71 1.62 14.20 -6.29
CA LYS A 71 2.83 15.02 -6.14
C LYS A 71 3.51 14.80 -4.79
N TRP A 72 2.74 14.80 -3.69
CA TRP A 72 3.26 14.53 -2.36
C TRP A 72 3.93 13.15 -2.23
N LEU A 73 3.32 12.12 -2.81
CA LEU A 73 3.88 10.76 -2.80
C LEU A 73 5.24 10.70 -3.50
N VAL A 74 5.39 11.38 -4.63
CA VAL A 74 6.64 11.38 -5.41
C VAL A 74 7.68 12.29 -4.76
N ASP A 75 7.32 13.55 -4.49
CA ASP A 75 8.29 14.57 -4.06
C ASP A 75 8.74 14.39 -2.61
N GLU A 76 7.83 13.99 -1.73
CA GLU A 76 8.09 13.91 -0.29
C GLU A 76 8.40 12.48 0.19
N LEU A 77 7.71 11.46 -0.33
CA LEU A 77 7.93 10.08 0.07
C LEU A 77 8.88 9.33 -0.86
N GLY A 78 9.28 9.93 -1.99
CA GLY A 78 10.29 9.39 -2.89
C GLY A 78 9.87 8.12 -3.63
N ILE A 79 8.57 7.89 -3.87
CA ILE A 79 8.14 6.76 -4.69
C ILE A 79 8.40 7.04 -6.17
N ASP A 80 8.47 5.99 -6.98
CA ASP A 80 8.91 6.09 -8.39
C ASP A 80 7.86 6.74 -9.29
N SER A 81 6.57 6.57 -9.00
CA SER A 81 5.47 7.19 -9.74
C SER A 81 4.17 7.19 -8.94
N ALA A 82 3.25 8.08 -9.30
CA ALA A 82 1.90 8.10 -8.75
C ALA A 82 0.87 8.39 -9.84
N ILE A 83 -0.30 7.80 -9.72
CA ILE A 83 -1.39 7.89 -10.70
C ILE A 83 -2.63 8.48 -10.02
N ASN A 84 -3.16 9.56 -10.59
CA ASN A 84 -4.46 10.09 -10.18
C ASN A 84 -5.58 9.37 -10.93
N TYR A 85 -6.18 8.36 -10.28
CA TYR A 85 -7.22 7.54 -10.90
C TYR A 85 -8.51 8.29 -11.26
N LYS A 86 -8.69 9.53 -10.79
CA LYS A 86 -9.87 10.35 -11.09
C LYS A 86 -9.71 11.18 -12.37
N SER A 87 -8.51 11.56 -12.73
CA SER A 87 -8.23 12.42 -13.90
C SER A 87 -7.51 11.68 -15.02
N GLU A 88 -7.01 10.46 -14.78
CA GLU A 88 -6.23 9.70 -15.74
C GLU A 88 -6.89 8.36 -16.08
N ASN A 89 -6.62 7.85 -17.28
CA ASN A 89 -6.97 6.48 -17.61
C ASN A 89 -6.07 5.50 -16.88
N LEU A 90 -6.56 4.95 -15.76
CA LEU A 90 -5.77 4.11 -14.88
C LEU A 90 -5.13 2.91 -15.59
N ARG A 91 -5.84 2.22 -16.49
CA ARG A 91 -5.30 1.06 -17.23
C ARG A 91 -4.13 1.44 -18.14
N GLN A 92 -4.26 2.57 -18.84
CA GLN A 92 -3.19 3.09 -19.68
C GLN A 92 -1.99 3.51 -18.83
N LYS A 93 -2.22 4.25 -17.75
CA LYS A 93 -1.15 4.70 -16.87
C LYS A 93 -0.41 3.55 -16.18
N LEU A 94 -1.11 2.51 -15.75
CA LEU A 94 -0.47 1.30 -15.24
C LEU A 94 0.39 0.61 -16.29
N LYS A 95 0.00 0.63 -17.57
CA LYS A 95 0.84 0.10 -18.66
C LYS A 95 2.12 0.91 -18.85
N GLU A 96 2.02 2.24 -18.73
CA GLU A 96 3.16 3.16 -18.88
C GLU A 96 4.12 3.09 -17.67
N THR A 97 3.58 3.07 -16.45
CA THR A 97 4.37 3.11 -15.21
C THR A 97 4.87 1.76 -14.74
N CYS A 98 4.24 0.66 -15.19
CA CYS A 98 4.62 -0.71 -14.87
C CYS A 98 4.90 -1.48 -16.19
N PRO A 99 5.94 -1.12 -16.96
CA PRO A 99 6.21 -1.76 -18.27
C PRO A 99 6.45 -3.27 -18.15
N ASP A 100 7.10 -3.70 -17.08
CA ASP A 100 7.43 -5.10 -16.79
C ASP A 100 6.33 -5.84 -15.99
N GLY A 101 5.18 -5.20 -15.79
CA GLY A 101 4.07 -5.73 -15.01
C GLY A 101 4.14 -5.37 -13.52
N ILE A 102 3.29 -6.05 -12.73
CA ILE A 102 3.13 -5.80 -11.29
C ILE A 102 3.34 -7.11 -10.54
N ASP A 103 4.30 -7.14 -9.64
CA ASP A 103 4.61 -8.32 -8.84
C ASP A 103 3.80 -8.34 -7.54
N ILE A 104 3.61 -7.16 -6.94
CA ILE A 104 2.94 -6.99 -5.66
C ILE A 104 1.85 -5.92 -5.77
N TYR A 105 0.69 -6.25 -5.24
CA TYR A 105 -0.39 -5.27 -5.07
C TYR A 105 -0.84 -5.20 -3.61
N PHE A 106 -0.73 -4.01 -3.02
CA PHE A 106 -1.28 -3.75 -1.70
C PHE A 106 -2.65 -3.09 -1.85
N GLU A 107 -3.69 -3.84 -1.52
CA GLU A 107 -5.08 -3.49 -1.81
C GLU A 107 -5.78 -2.88 -0.59
N ASN A 108 -6.25 -1.63 -0.76
CA ASN A 108 -7.03 -0.91 0.24
C ASN A 108 -8.43 -0.49 -0.25
N VAL A 109 -8.73 -0.60 -1.54
CA VAL A 109 -9.88 0.09 -2.16
C VAL A 109 -10.93 -0.85 -2.74
N GLY A 110 -10.52 -1.81 -3.57
CA GLY A 110 -11.46 -2.68 -4.29
C GLY A 110 -11.98 -2.07 -5.60
N GLY A 111 -12.98 -2.73 -6.18
CA GLY A 111 -13.72 -2.24 -7.34
C GLY A 111 -12.87 -2.05 -8.60
N SER A 112 -13.13 -0.97 -9.34
CA SER A 112 -12.50 -0.70 -10.64
C SER A 112 -10.98 -0.52 -10.59
N ILE A 113 -10.43 -0.11 -9.45
CA ILE A 113 -8.98 0.00 -9.26
C ILE A 113 -8.37 -1.40 -9.26
N THR A 114 -8.91 -2.32 -8.47
CA THR A 114 -8.48 -3.72 -8.44
C THR A 114 -8.56 -4.36 -9.82
N GLU A 115 -9.67 -4.14 -10.54
CA GLU A 115 -9.85 -4.65 -11.90
C GLU A 115 -8.75 -4.15 -12.85
N ALA A 116 -8.40 -2.87 -12.77
CA ALA A 116 -7.33 -2.32 -13.60
C ALA A 116 -5.96 -2.93 -13.26
N VAL A 117 -5.62 -3.05 -11.98
CA VAL A 117 -4.36 -3.61 -11.50
C VAL A 117 -4.22 -5.08 -11.90
N LEU A 118 -5.25 -5.90 -11.74
CA LEU A 118 -5.26 -7.31 -12.09
C LEU A 118 -4.88 -7.58 -13.55
N THR A 119 -5.22 -6.66 -14.46
CA THR A 119 -4.84 -6.81 -15.88
C THR A 119 -3.33 -6.78 -16.10
N ARG A 120 -2.58 -6.11 -15.20
CA ARG A 120 -1.13 -5.90 -15.29
C ARG A 120 -0.31 -6.75 -14.32
N MET A 121 -0.95 -7.51 -13.41
CA MET A 121 -0.25 -8.41 -12.50
C MET A 121 0.58 -9.44 -13.27
N ASN A 122 1.76 -9.71 -12.78
CA ASN A 122 2.64 -10.76 -13.27
C ASN A 122 2.14 -12.16 -12.86
N ILE A 123 2.67 -13.19 -13.52
CA ILE A 123 2.47 -14.58 -13.12
C ILE A 123 3.09 -14.78 -11.72
N ASN A 124 2.36 -15.45 -10.82
CA ASN A 124 2.71 -15.64 -9.42
C ASN A 124 2.76 -14.33 -8.62
N GLY A 125 2.12 -13.26 -9.12
CA GLY A 125 1.95 -12.02 -8.36
C GLY A 125 1.28 -12.24 -7.01
N ARG A 126 1.50 -11.33 -6.06
CA ARG A 126 0.99 -11.42 -4.69
C ARG A 126 0.14 -10.20 -4.38
N ILE A 127 -1.02 -10.43 -3.77
CA ILE A 127 -1.94 -9.39 -3.35
C ILE A 127 -2.15 -9.48 -1.84
N SER A 128 -1.79 -8.41 -1.13
CA SER A 128 -2.16 -8.21 0.26
C SER A 128 -3.49 -7.45 0.33
N LEU A 129 -4.54 -8.13 0.76
CA LEU A 129 -5.87 -7.54 0.88
C LEU A 129 -6.05 -6.95 2.29
N CYS A 130 -5.82 -5.65 2.39
CA CYS A 130 -5.90 -4.88 3.63
C CYS A 130 -7.29 -4.26 3.85
N GLY A 131 -7.96 -3.82 2.78
CA GLY A 131 -9.25 -3.16 2.88
C GLY A 131 -9.98 -3.07 1.54
N LEU A 132 -11.27 -2.73 1.61
CA LEU A 132 -12.17 -2.57 0.47
C LEU A 132 -12.99 -1.30 0.65
N ILE A 133 -12.33 -0.15 0.83
CA ILE A 133 -12.97 1.11 1.24
C ILE A 133 -14.05 1.59 0.25
N SER A 134 -13.94 1.23 -1.03
CA SER A 134 -14.97 1.55 -2.03
C SER A 134 -16.31 0.86 -1.76
N GLY A 135 -16.30 -0.23 -1.01
CA GLY A 135 -17.48 -1.01 -0.66
C GLY A 135 -18.11 -0.69 0.69
N TYR A 136 -17.43 0.06 1.58
CA TYR A 136 -17.91 0.24 2.95
C TYR A 136 -19.22 1.01 3.06
N ASN A 137 -19.51 1.90 2.12
CA ASN A 137 -20.75 2.68 2.06
C ASN A 137 -21.56 2.37 0.78
N ALA A 138 -21.30 1.25 0.13
CA ALA A 138 -22.03 0.88 -1.08
C ALA A 138 -23.43 0.36 -0.73
N GLU A 139 -24.46 0.87 -1.40
CA GLU A 139 -25.85 0.42 -1.26
C GLU A 139 -26.10 -0.96 -1.89
N SER A 140 -25.15 -1.44 -2.70
CA SER A 140 -25.21 -2.74 -3.35
C SER A 140 -23.90 -3.50 -3.17
N VAL A 141 -23.97 -4.82 -3.32
CA VAL A 141 -22.78 -5.70 -3.23
C VAL A 141 -21.79 -5.28 -4.33
N VAL A 142 -20.56 -4.91 -3.91
CA VAL A 142 -19.46 -4.66 -4.85
C VAL A 142 -19.05 -6.00 -5.48
N PRO A 143 -19.03 -6.10 -6.82
CA PRO A 143 -18.59 -7.33 -7.47
C PRO A 143 -17.20 -7.73 -7.03
N GLY A 144 -16.98 -9.03 -6.87
CA GLY A 144 -15.64 -9.56 -6.62
C GLY A 144 -14.69 -9.34 -7.80
N PRO A 145 -13.39 -9.56 -7.60
CA PRO A 145 -12.39 -9.40 -8.64
C PRO A 145 -12.62 -10.39 -9.80
N ALA A 146 -12.06 -10.07 -10.98
CA ALA A 146 -12.08 -10.96 -12.14
C ALA A 146 -11.29 -12.26 -11.84
N TRP A 147 -11.96 -13.26 -11.30
CA TRP A 147 -11.39 -14.56 -10.87
C TRP A 147 -10.53 -15.22 -11.95
N GLY A 148 -10.86 -15.02 -13.24
CA GLY A 148 -10.09 -15.53 -14.37
C GLY A 148 -8.63 -15.03 -14.37
N ASN A 149 -8.39 -13.77 -14.02
CA ASN A 149 -7.03 -13.21 -13.92
C ASN A 149 -6.24 -13.87 -12.80
N LEU A 150 -6.88 -14.10 -11.64
CA LEU A 150 -6.25 -14.78 -10.51
C LEU A 150 -5.82 -16.19 -10.88
N LEU A 151 -6.70 -16.94 -11.57
CA LEU A 151 -6.44 -18.31 -12.01
C LEU A 151 -5.31 -18.37 -13.04
N ILE A 152 -5.45 -17.64 -14.16
CA ILE A 152 -4.51 -17.71 -15.29
C ILE A 152 -3.11 -17.26 -14.88
N LYS A 153 -3.01 -16.24 -14.04
CA LYS A 153 -1.73 -15.71 -13.55
C LYS A 153 -1.25 -16.36 -12.25
N ARG A 154 -1.99 -17.32 -11.69
CA ARG A 154 -1.67 -18.02 -10.42
C ARG A 154 -1.37 -17.03 -9.28
N ILE A 155 -2.18 -15.94 -9.21
CA ILE A 155 -2.01 -14.88 -8.23
C ILE A 155 -2.35 -15.41 -6.84
N LYS A 156 -1.48 -15.15 -5.87
CA LYS A 156 -1.75 -15.39 -4.45
C LYS A 156 -2.44 -14.14 -3.86
N LEU A 157 -3.70 -14.27 -3.46
CA LEU A 157 -4.42 -13.23 -2.74
C LEU A 157 -4.62 -13.68 -1.30
N LYS A 158 -4.18 -12.86 -0.34
CA LYS A 158 -4.35 -13.14 1.09
C LYS A 158 -4.87 -11.91 1.82
N GLY A 159 -6.03 -12.07 2.49
CA GLY A 159 -6.52 -11.13 3.49
C GLY A 159 -5.81 -11.33 4.83
N PHE A 160 -5.78 -10.29 5.65
CA PHE A 160 -5.21 -10.33 6.99
C PHE A 160 -5.88 -9.32 7.91
N ILE A 161 -5.81 -9.59 9.20
CA ILE A 161 -6.17 -8.65 10.26
C ILE A 161 -4.93 -8.43 11.13
N VAL A 162 -4.59 -7.17 11.39
CA VAL A 162 -3.37 -6.83 12.12
C VAL A 162 -3.31 -7.45 13.52
N PHE A 163 -4.45 -7.69 14.16
CA PHE A 163 -4.53 -8.34 15.48
C PHE A 163 -4.00 -9.78 15.51
N ASP A 164 -3.96 -10.47 14.37
CA ASP A 164 -3.38 -11.83 14.28
C ASP A 164 -1.88 -11.81 14.55
N TYR A 165 -1.23 -10.64 14.42
CA TYR A 165 0.20 -10.43 14.62
C TYR A 165 0.56 -9.93 16.03
N PHE A 166 -0.37 -9.89 16.97
CA PHE A 166 -0.18 -9.29 18.31
C PHE A 166 1.13 -9.73 18.99
N LYS A 167 1.46 -11.02 18.90
CA LYS A 167 2.70 -11.56 19.51
C LYS A 167 3.99 -11.06 18.85
N ARG A 168 3.89 -10.50 17.66
CA ARG A 168 5.01 -10.02 16.83
C ARG A 168 5.08 -8.50 16.75
N TYR A 169 4.24 -7.77 17.45
CA TYR A 169 4.21 -6.30 17.37
C TYR A 169 5.54 -5.64 17.68
N MET A 170 6.31 -6.22 18.59
CA MET A 170 7.62 -5.69 18.95
C MET A 170 8.63 -5.75 17.81
N GLU A 171 8.52 -6.73 16.92
CA GLU A 171 9.33 -6.84 15.70
C GLU A 171 9.10 -5.60 14.79
N ALA A 172 7.84 -5.35 14.43
CA ALA A 172 7.47 -4.19 13.62
C ALA A 172 7.84 -2.86 14.31
N TYR A 173 7.62 -2.78 15.62
CA TYR A 173 7.93 -1.59 16.39
C TYR A 173 9.43 -1.27 16.37
N GLN A 174 10.30 -2.25 16.50
CA GLN A 174 11.75 -2.07 16.45
C GLN A 174 12.20 -1.57 15.07
N ASP A 175 11.74 -2.22 14.00
CA ASP A 175 12.10 -1.85 12.63
C ASP A 175 11.61 -0.45 12.28
N ILE A 176 10.33 -0.13 12.52
CA ILE A 176 9.76 1.18 12.22
C ILE A 176 10.47 2.28 13.04
N THR A 177 10.75 2.01 14.32
CA THR A 177 11.50 2.94 15.17
C THR A 177 12.90 3.21 14.60
N GLN A 178 13.59 2.17 14.14
CA GLN A 178 14.90 2.32 13.52
C GLN A 178 14.82 3.12 12.23
N TRP A 179 13.83 2.84 11.36
CA TRP A 179 13.63 3.60 10.12
C TRP A 179 13.29 5.07 10.36
N LEU A 180 12.53 5.38 11.42
CA LEU A 180 12.27 6.77 11.83
C LEU A 180 13.55 7.47 12.28
N LYS A 181 14.41 6.81 13.08
CA LYS A 181 15.69 7.36 13.53
C LYS A 181 16.68 7.59 12.39
N ASP A 182 16.64 6.72 11.39
CA ASP A 182 17.49 6.78 10.20
C ASP A 182 16.94 7.74 9.13
N ASP A 183 15.84 8.44 9.40
CA ASP A 183 15.11 9.32 8.46
C ASP A 183 14.70 8.63 7.15
N LYS A 184 14.50 7.29 7.22
CA LYS A 184 14.10 6.45 6.07
C LYS A 184 12.60 6.40 5.87
N ILE A 185 11.81 6.78 6.88
CA ILE A 185 10.36 6.78 6.81
C ILE A 185 9.83 8.07 7.44
N LYS A 186 8.87 8.68 6.76
CA LYS A 186 8.20 9.91 7.18
C LYS A 186 6.73 9.60 7.47
N TYR A 187 6.11 10.36 8.36
CA TYR A 187 4.68 10.29 8.59
C TYR A 187 4.07 11.70 8.58
N LYS A 188 2.82 11.77 8.24
CA LYS A 188 2.07 13.03 8.24
C LYS A 188 0.73 12.81 8.92
N ASN A 189 0.51 13.49 10.02
CA ASN A 189 -0.75 13.47 10.74
C ASN A 189 -1.57 14.71 10.42
N HIS A 190 -2.88 14.56 10.35
CA HIS A 190 -3.82 15.67 10.29
C HIS A 190 -4.43 15.84 11.67
N ILE A 191 -3.91 16.82 12.42
CA ILE A 191 -4.39 17.13 13.78
C ILE A 191 -5.48 18.18 13.66
N ILE A 192 -6.69 17.84 14.09
CA ILE A 192 -7.81 18.78 14.20
C ILE A 192 -7.82 19.25 15.64
N PRO A 193 -7.55 20.55 15.91
CA PRO A 193 -7.69 21.10 17.26
C PRO A 193 -9.16 21.03 17.68
N GLY A 194 -9.41 20.50 18.87
CA GLY A 194 -10.74 20.44 19.51
C GLY A 194 -11.20 21.78 20.04
#